data_400308e0ec92304763df3cc569dea1ab
#
_entry.id   400308e0ec92304763df3cc569dea1ab
#
_cell.length_a   1.000
_cell.length_b   1.000
_cell.length_c   1.000
_cell.angle_alpha   90.00
_cell.angle_beta   90.00
_cell.angle_gamma   90.00
#
_symmetry.space_group_name_H-M   'P 1'
#
loop_
_entity.id
_entity.type
_entity.pdbx_description
1 polymer ?
#
loop_
_entity_poly.entity_id
_entity_poly.type
_entity_poly.pdbx_seq_one_letter_code
_entity_poly.pdbx_strand_id
1 'polypeptide(L)'
;MAKEKKKSLGLWITLGIIGFVILLMVGSLVFVEVSINNLSTSLEQKQTEVIAAYEARSKTLEKLTGMFESKMKLNSDVFTRLEKAEAALEKAEDVKALSDANLVVDSAIDNLIFVMRDKYYYLETPEVWEIEDEIDSARSRIVLKTTDYNDVAKDYNFAIENFPGDFLSSIFGHEGTETFQIVDYDDITF
;
A
#
# COMPACT_ATOMS: atom_id res chain seq x y z
N MET A 1 18.52 17.27 66.32
CA MET A 1 18.82 17.97 65.01
C MET A 1 19.45 17.07 63.93
N ALA A 2 20.39 16.17 64.21
CA ALA A 2 21.00 15.30 63.16
C ALA A 2 20.03 14.24 62.53
N LYS A 3 19.07 13.72 63.30
CA LYS A 3 18.11 12.70 62.88
C LYS A 3 17.03 13.23 61.94
N GLU A 4 16.62 14.52 62.03
CA GLU A 4 15.68 15.19 61.13
C GLU A 4 16.31 15.55 59.79
N LYS A 5 17.58 16.02 59.78
CA LYS A 5 18.31 16.31 58.54
C LYS A 5 18.52 15.06 57.66
N LYS A 6 18.76 13.87 58.26
CA LYS A 6 18.88 12.62 57.53
C LYS A 6 17.55 12.13 56.94
N LYS A 7 16.40 12.37 57.60
CA LYS A 7 15.07 12.06 57.07
C LYS A 7 14.72 12.97 55.85
N SER A 8 15.05 14.24 55.93
CA SER A 8 14.78 15.17 54.80
C SER A 8 15.65 14.87 53.61
N LEU A 9 16.93 14.50 53.77
CA LEU A 9 17.81 14.14 52.66
C LEU A 9 17.33 12.87 51.94
N GLY A 10 16.88 11.83 52.67
CA GLY A 10 16.30 10.61 52.10
C GLY A 10 15.05 10.93 51.25
N LEU A 11 14.16 11.82 51.75
CA LEU A 11 12.96 12.22 51.02
C LEU A 11 13.31 12.93 49.72
N TRP A 12 14.27 13.84 49.69
CA TRP A 12 14.69 14.54 48.46
C TRP A 12 15.33 13.62 47.44
N ILE A 13 16.11 12.62 47.88
CA ILE A 13 16.67 11.59 46.99
C ILE A 13 15.55 10.75 46.35
N THR A 14 14.57 10.31 47.17
CA THR A 14 13.43 9.54 46.67
C THR A 14 12.60 10.32 45.66
N LEU A 15 12.29 11.60 45.97
CA LEU A 15 11.58 12.48 45.02
C LEU A 15 12.36 12.70 43.73
N GLY A 16 13.70 12.83 43.82
CA GLY A 16 14.57 12.96 42.67
C GLY A 16 14.53 11.71 41.76
N ILE A 17 14.57 10.51 42.37
CA ILE A 17 14.47 9.24 41.62
C ILE A 17 13.09 9.11 40.96
N ILE A 18 12.01 9.40 41.69
CA ILE A 18 10.65 9.36 41.15
C ILE A 18 10.52 10.35 39.96
N GLY A 19 11.00 11.60 40.11
CA GLY A 19 10.99 12.59 39.05
C GLY A 19 11.78 12.15 37.83
N PHE A 20 12.92 11.51 38.02
CA PHE A 20 13.74 10.98 36.95
C PHE A 20 13.03 9.83 36.20
N VAL A 21 12.40 8.89 36.93
CA VAL A 21 11.62 7.81 36.32
C VAL A 21 10.44 8.35 35.51
N ILE A 22 9.71 9.33 36.06
CA ILE A 22 8.61 9.98 35.33
C ILE A 22 9.12 10.64 34.04
N LEU A 23 10.26 11.31 34.11
CA LEU A 23 10.86 11.97 32.94
C LEU A 23 11.27 10.95 31.84
N LEU A 24 11.81 9.80 32.24
CA LEU A 24 12.11 8.71 31.30
C LEU A 24 10.84 8.12 30.69
N MET A 25 9.77 7.94 31.49
CA MET A 25 8.48 7.45 30.97
C MET A 25 7.88 8.44 29.96
N VAL A 26 7.83 9.72 30.27
CA VAL A 26 7.32 10.75 29.35
C VAL A 26 8.18 10.80 28.07
N GLY A 27 9.51 10.75 28.21
CA GLY A 27 10.42 10.73 27.08
C GLY A 27 10.20 9.51 26.17
N SER A 28 9.95 8.34 26.75
CA SER A 28 9.63 7.13 25.96
C SER A 28 8.30 7.23 25.21
N LEU A 29 7.26 7.81 25.84
CA LEU A 29 5.97 8.04 25.17
C LEU A 29 6.08 8.99 24.00
N VAL A 30 6.81 10.10 24.17
CA VAL A 30 7.07 11.05 23.07
C VAL A 30 7.82 10.37 21.92
N PHE A 31 8.82 9.55 22.21
CA PHE A 31 9.58 8.83 21.20
C PHE A 31 8.69 7.86 20.41
N VAL A 32 7.82 7.12 21.07
CA VAL A 32 6.88 6.19 20.43
C VAL A 32 5.88 6.94 19.56
N GLU A 33 5.32 8.05 20.04
CA GLU A 33 4.40 8.90 19.27
C GLU A 33 5.05 9.43 17.99
N VAL A 34 6.27 9.92 18.07
CA VAL A 34 7.03 10.37 16.89
C VAL A 34 7.26 9.21 15.93
N SER A 35 7.52 8.00 16.43
CA SER A 35 7.70 6.80 15.59
C SER A 35 6.42 6.43 14.86
N ILE A 36 5.26 6.45 15.54
CA ILE A 36 3.95 6.17 14.93
C ILE A 36 3.64 7.21 13.85
N ASN A 37 3.86 8.49 14.10
CA ASN A 37 3.64 9.54 13.10
C ASN A 37 4.56 9.40 11.88
N ASN A 38 5.81 8.98 12.06
CA ASN A 38 6.73 8.72 10.96
C ASN A 38 6.25 7.52 10.11
N LEU A 39 5.75 6.45 10.74
CA LEU A 39 5.18 5.31 10.04
C LEU A 39 3.90 5.70 9.29
N SER A 40 3.03 6.51 9.89
CA SER A 40 1.83 7.06 9.21
C SER A 40 2.20 7.86 7.96
N THR A 41 3.18 8.75 8.06
CA THR A 41 3.67 9.52 6.91
C THR A 41 4.27 8.60 5.83
N SER A 42 4.99 7.55 6.25
CA SER A 42 5.54 6.56 5.32
C SER A 42 4.45 5.76 4.61
N LEU A 43 3.35 5.43 5.30
CA LEU A 43 2.18 4.78 4.70
C LEU A 43 1.58 5.63 3.59
N GLU A 44 1.33 6.91 3.83
CA GLU A 44 0.79 7.83 2.82
C GLU A 44 1.71 7.92 1.58
N GLN A 45 3.02 7.97 1.80
CA GLN A 45 3.99 7.97 0.71
C GLN A 45 3.95 6.66 -0.08
N LYS A 46 3.92 5.51 0.60
CA LYS A 46 3.87 4.21 -0.05
C LYS A 46 2.55 3.97 -0.79
N GLN A 47 1.43 4.42 -0.25
CA GLN A 47 0.14 4.40 -0.95
C GLN A 47 0.18 5.23 -2.24
N THR A 48 0.79 6.41 -2.20
CA THR A 48 0.99 7.24 -3.39
C THR A 48 1.85 6.54 -4.44
N GLU A 49 2.90 5.80 -4.02
CA GLU A 49 3.73 5.01 -4.94
C GLU A 49 2.94 3.86 -5.60
N VAL A 50 2.04 3.20 -4.87
CA VAL A 50 1.13 2.18 -5.42
C VAL A 50 0.19 2.77 -6.45
N ILE A 51 -0.46 3.90 -6.14
CA ILE A 51 -1.36 4.60 -7.06
C ILE A 51 -0.62 5.00 -8.34
N ALA A 52 0.59 5.56 -8.21
CA ALA A 52 1.41 5.91 -9.37
C ALA A 52 1.80 4.68 -10.23
N ALA A 53 1.96 3.50 -9.62
CA ALA A 53 2.20 2.26 -10.36
C ALA A 53 0.94 1.80 -11.13
N TYR A 54 -0.26 1.96 -10.55
CA TYR A 54 -1.52 1.71 -11.23
C TYR A 54 -1.72 2.64 -12.43
N GLU A 55 -1.49 3.94 -12.25
CA GLU A 55 -1.57 4.93 -13.35
C GLU A 55 -0.58 4.63 -14.49
N ALA A 56 0.64 4.19 -14.14
CA ALA A 56 1.64 3.81 -15.14
C ALA A 56 1.17 2.60 -15.98
N ARG A 57 0.52 1.61 -15.34
CA ARG A 57 -0.08 0.47 -16.06
C ARG A 57 -1.23 0.92 -16.96
N SER A 58 -2.14 1.77 -16.47
CA SER A 58 -3.26 2.28 -17.27
C SER A 58 -2.77 2.99 -18.54
N LYS A 59 -1.71 3.78 -18.48
CA LYS A 59 -1.10 4.40 -19.67
C LYS A 59 -0.56 3.38 -20.68
N THR A 60 -0.02 2.26 -20.21
CA THR A 60 0.42 1.17 -21.10
C THR A 60 -0.78 0.47 -21.74
N LEU A 61 -1.86 0.27 -20.98
CA LEU A 61 -3.11 -0.29 -21.49
C LEU A 61 -3.78 0.60 -22.55
N GLU A 62 -3.76 1.93 -22.37
CA GLU A 62 -4.26 2.86 -23.38
C GLU A 62 -3.52 2.72 -24.71
N LYS A 63 -2.19 2.51 -24.70
CA LYS A 63 -1.43 2.24 -25.93
C LYS A 63 -1.89 0.94 -26.59
N LEU A 64 -2.06 -0.12 -25.82
CA LEU A 64 -2.50 -1.43 -26.31
C LEU A 64 -3.92 -1.33 -26.91
N THR A 65 -4.86 -0.75 -26.20
CA THR A 65 -6.25 -0.59 -26.67
C THR A 65 -6.30 0.27 -27.93
N GLY A 66 -5.59 1.39 -27.99
CA GLY A 66 -5.53 2.25 -29.19
C GLY A 66 -4.97 1.54 -30.43
N MET A 67 -3.97 0.65 -30.27
CA MET A 67 -3.46 -0.18 -31.35
C MET A 67 -4.53 -1.16 -31.87
N PHE A 68 -5.31 -1.73 -30.97
CA PHE A 68 -6.29 -2.75 -31.31
C PHE A 68 -7.61 -2.17 -31.85
N GLU A 69 -8.10 -1.06 -31.33
CA GLU A 69 -9.30 -0.39 -31.82
C GLU A 69 -9.20 -0.09 -33.33
N SER A 70 -8.02 0.30 -33.80
CA SER A 70 -7.80 0.62 -35.20
C SER A 70 -7.76 -0.60 -36.12
N LYS A 71 -7.37 -1.77 -35.62
CA LYS A 71 -7.12 -2.99 -36.38
C LYS A 71 -8.20 -4.05 -36.27
N MET A 72 -8.88 -4.02 -35.14
CA MET A 72 -9.81 -5.07 -34.80
C MET A 72 -11.19 -4.44 -34.67
N LYS A 73 -12.08 -4.41 -35.52
CA LYS A 73 -13.50 -4.09 -35.24
C LYS A 73 -14.01 -4.97 -34.08
N LEU A 74 -13.36 -4.81 -32.94
CA LEU A 74 -13.40 -5.71 -31.80
C LEU A 74 -14.74 -5.69 -31.10
N ASN A 75 -15.08 -6.86 -30.64
CA ASN A 75 -16.13 -7.13 -29.71
C ASN A 75 -16.04 -6.10 -28.57
N SER A 76 -16.94 -5.13 -28.59
CA SER A 76 -17.00 -3.99 -27.66
C SER A 76 -16.98 -4.41 -26.20
N ASP A 77 -17.29 -5.68 -25.90
CA ASP A 77 -17.46 -6.17 -24.54
C ASP A 77 -16.15 -6.29 -23.76
N VAL A 78 -15.04 -6.65 -24.41
CA VAL A 78 -13.74 -6.83 -23.72
C VAL A 78 -13.17 -5.47 -23.32
N PHE A 79 -13.17 -4.51 -24.25
CA PHE A 79 -12.74 -3.15 -23.95
C PHE A 79 -13.66 -2.47 -22.93
N THR A 80 -14.97 -2.63 -23.09
CA THR A 80 -15.93 -2.09 -22.09
C THR A 80 -15.70 -2.64 -20.68
N ARG A 81 -15.27 -3.89 -20.56
CA ARG A 81 -14.92 -4.46 -19.24
C ARG A 81 -13.66 -3.83 -18.68
N LEU A 82 -12.63 -3.67 -19.51
CA LEU A 82 -11.38 -3.04 -19.08
C LEU A 82 -11.62 -1.57 -18.67
N GLU A 83 -12.31 -0.78 -19.50
CA GLU A 83 -12.68 0.61 -19.19
C GLU A 83 -13.45 0.73 -17.87
N LYS A 84 -14.42 -0.17 -17.63
CA LYS A 84 -15.18 -0.18 -16.36
C LYS A 84 -14.30 -0.55 -15.18
N ALA A 85 -13.36 -1.48 -15.34
CA ALA A 85 -12.44 -1.88 -14.31
C ALA A 85 -11.47 -0.74 -13.95
N GLU A 86 -10.90 -0.05 -14.96
CA GLU A 86 -10.03 1.11 -14.76
C GLU A 86 -10.81 2.28 -14.12
N ALA A 87 -12.03 2.56 -14.56
CA ALA A 87 -12.87 3.58 -13.94
C ALA A 87 -13.28 3.26 -12.48
N ALA A 88 -13.32 1.98 -12.12
CA ALA A 88 -13.53 1.57 -10.72
C ALA A 88 -12.26 1.78 -9.89
N LEU A 89 -11.08 1.49 -10.45
CA LEU A 89 -9.80 1.72 -9.80
C LEU A 89 -9.55 3.22 -9.57
N GLU A 90 -9.86 4.07 -10.54
CA GLU A 90 -9.73 5.53 -10.43
C GLU A 90 -10.62 6.13 -9.32
N LYS A 91 -11.76 5.51 -9.04
CA LYS A 91 -12.71 5.97 -8.00
C LYS A 91 -12.46 5.38 -6.63
N ALA A 92 -11.53 4.45 -6.51
CA ALA A 92 -11.22 3.81 -5.25
C ALA A 92 -10.44 4.77 -4.34
N GLU A 93 -10.93 5.01 -3.13
CA GLU A 93 -10.36 5.99 -2.19
C GLU A 93 -9.55 5.32 -1.08
N ASP A 94 -9.92 4.11 -0.67
CA ASP A 94 -9.25 3.38 0.41
C ASP A 94 -8.44 2.18 -0.11
N VAL A 95 -7.56 1.65 0.74
CA VAL A 95 -6.63 0.56 0.41
C VAL A 95 -7.37 -0.69 -0.03
N LYS A 96 -8.49 -1.01 0.62
CA LYS A 96 -9.29 -2.19 0.28
C LYS A 96 -9.94 -2.03 -1.09
N ALA A 97 -10.59 -0.89 -1.35
CA ALA A 97 -11.22 -0.58 -2.62
C ALA A 97 -10.20 -0.57 -3.77
N LEU A 98 -9.02 0.04 -3.55
CA LEU A 98 -7.90 0.03 -4.50
C LEU A 98 -7.43 -1.40 -4.80
N SER A 99 -7.28 -2.23 -3.77
CA SER A 99 -6.86 -3.63 -3.90
C SER A 99 -7.88 -4.46 -4.68
N ASP A 100 -9.15 -4.38 -4.30
CA ASP A 100 -10.24 -5.11 -4.95
C ASP A 100 -10.40 -4.65 -6.43
N ALA A 101 -10.34 -3.36 -6.71
CA ALA A 101 -10.43 -2.82 -8.06
C ALA A 101 -9.22 -3.24 -8.92
N ASN A 102 -8.00 -3.28 -8.35
CA ASN A 102 -6.82 -3.76 -9.05
C ASN A 102 -6.97 -5.21 -9.53
N LEU A 103 -7.52 -6.10 -8.71
CA LEU A 103 -7.79 -7.50 -9.11
C LEU A 103 -8.75 -7.59 -10.31
N VAL A 104 -9.76 -6.71 -10.35
CA VAL A 104 -10.70 -6.66 -11.47
C VAL A 104 -10.01 -6.17 -12.75
N VAL A 105 -9.13 -5.16 -12.64
CA VAL A 105 -8.33 -4.68 -13.79
C VAL A 105 -7.41 -5.79 -14.30
N ASP A 106 -6.69 -6.49 -13.43
CA ASP A 106 -5.82 -7.60 -13.83
C ASP A 106 -6.59 -8.71 -14.54
N SER A 107 -7.75 -9.11 -14.02
CA SER A 107 -8.63 -10.08 -14.69
C SER A 107 -9.13 -9.61 -16.05
N ALA A 108 -9.41 -8.32 -16.21
CA ALA A 108 -9.82 -7.75 -17.48
C ALA A 108 -8.68 -7.73 -18.50
N ILE A 109 -7.44 -7.47 -18.06
CA ILE A 109 -6.23 -7.54 -18.88
C ILE A 109 -6.00 -8.97 -19.38
N ASP A 110 -6.06 -9.96 -18.48
CA ASP A 110 -5.85 -11.37 -18.83
C ASP A 110 -6.88 -11.83 -19.86
N ASN A 111 -8.14 -11.44 -19.68
CA ASN A 111 -9.18 -11.73 -20.65
C ASN A 111 -8.93 -11.04 -21.99
N LEU A 112 -8.44 -9.79 -22.01
CA LEU A 112 -8.07 -9.09 -23.24
C LEU A 112 -6.95 -9.83 -23.98
N ILE A 113 -5.86 -10.16 -23.29
CA ILE A 113 -4.72 -10.89 -23.86
C ILE A 113 -5.15 -12.26 -24.39
N PHE A 114 -5.96 -13.00 -23.61
CA PHE A 114 -6.51 -14.28 -24.05
C PHE A 114 -7.32 -14.18 -25.34
N VAL A 115 -8.26 -13.24 -25.43
CA VAL A 115 -9.09 -13.02 -26.62
C VAL A 115 -8.23 -12.58 -27.82
N MET A 116 -7.18 -11.82 -27.58
CA MET A 116 -6.23 -11.42 -28.61
C MET A 116 -5.50 -12.64 -29.20
N ARG A 117 -4.93 -13.48 -28.37
CA ARG A 117 -4.19 -14.67 -28.78
C ARG A 117 -5.09 -15.71 -29.46
N ASP A 118 -6.32 -15.90 -28.95
CA ASP A 118 -7.26 -16.88 -29.50
C ASP A 118 -7.87 -16.47 -30.85
N LYS A 119 -8.39 -15.24 -30.95
CA LYS A 119 -9.16 -14.81 -32.12
C LYS A 119 -8.36 -14.00 -33.14
N TYR A 120 -7.26 -13.41 -32.70
CA TYR A 120 -6.51 -12.43 -33.48
C TYR A 120 -5.02 -12.71 -33.53
N TYR A 121 -4.64 -13.99 -33.49
CA TYR A 121 -3.24 -14.45 -33.55
C TYR A 121 -2.42 -13.81 -34.69
N TYR A 122 -3.07 -13.37 -35.77
CA TYR A 122 -2.44 -12.65 -36.91
C TYR A 122 -2.03 -11.21 -36.55
N LEU A 123 -2.44 -10.69 -35.40
CA LEU A 123 -2.04 -9.38 -34.88
C LEU A 123 -0.88 -9.47 -33.90
N GLU A 124 -0.36 -10.66 -33.63
CA GLU A 124 0.86 -10.87 -32.88
C GLU A 124 2.05 -10.29 -33.66
N THR A 125 2.30 -9.02 -33.45
CA THR A 125 3.43 -8.29 -34.03
C THR A 125 4.46 -8.03 -32.95
N PRO A 126 5.74 -7.74 -33.29
CA PRO A 126 6.75 -7.38 -32.31
C PRO A 126 6.32 -6.22 -31.41
N GLU A 127 5.53 -5.27 -31.93
CA GLU A 127 5.01 -4.14 -31.17
C GLU A 127 4.00 -4.58 -30.09
N VAL A 128 3.20 -5.61 -30.36
CA VAL A 128 2.26 -6.19 -29.39
C VAL A 128 3.01 -6.88 -28.27
N TRP A 129 4.01 -7.69 -28.61
CA TRP A 129 4.84 -8.35 -27.61
C TRP A 129 5.57 -7.36 -26.73
N GLU A 130 6.10 -6.27 -27.29
CA GLU A 130 6.74 -5.20 -26.50
C GLU A 130 5.77 -4.58 -25.50
N ILE A 131 4.49 -4.37 -25.86
CA ILE A 131 3.48 -3.82 -24.96
C ILE A 131 3.06 -4.86 -23.91
N GLU A 132 2.94 -6.15 -24.27
CA GLU A 132 2.70 -7.22 -23.28
C GLU A 132 3.82 -7.26 -22.24
N ASP A 133 5.09 -7.18 -22.65
CA ASP A 133 6.25 -7.12 -21.77
C ASP A 133 6.22 -5.84 -20.88
N GLU A 134 5.76 -4.70 -21.43
CA GLU A 134 5.55 -3.48 -20.63
C GLU A 134 4.45 -3.67 -19.56
N ILE A 135 3.37 -4.39 -19.85
CA ILE A 135 2.30 -4.71 -18.90
C ILE A 135 2.83 -5.61 -17.79
N ASP A 136 3.57 -6.67 -18.12
CA ASP A 136 4.14 -7.59 -17.13
C ASP A 136 5.18 -6.87 -16.25
N SER A 137 5.95 -5.97 -16.83
CA SER A 137 6.86 -5.10 -16.07
C SER A 137 6.10 -4.15 -15.13
N ALA A 138 4.94 -3.62 -15.57
CA ALA A 138 4.10 -2.78 -14.74
C ALA A 138 3.45 -3.57 -13.59
N ARG A 139 2.99 -4.80 -13.85
CA ARG A 139 2.47 -5.74 -12.83
C ARG A 139 3.52 -6.04 -11.76
N SER A 140 4.73 -6.40 -12.19
CA SER A 140 5.86 -6.66 -11.26
C SER A 140 6.16 -5.45 -10.38
N ARG A 141 6.07 -4.24 -10.95
CA ARG A 141 6.24 -2.99 -10.20
C ARG A 141 5.12 -2.77 -9.18
N ILE A 142 3.87 -3.10 -9.54
CA ILE A 142 2.73 -3.04 -8.62
C ILE A 142 2.95 -3.99 -7.44
N VAL A 143 3.34 -5.24 -7.69
CA VAL A 143 3.68 -6.22 -6.63
C VAL A 143 4.75 -5.67 -5.69
N LEU A 144 5.81 -5.10 -6.23
CA LEU A 144 6.87 -4.50 -5.41
C LEU A 144 6.32 -3.36 -4.53
N LYS A 145 5.54 -2.44 -5.12
CA LYS A 145 5.02 -1.28 -4.38
C LYS A 145 3.98 -1.66 -3.34
N THR A 146 3.10 -2.63 -3.63
CA THR A 146 2.14 -3.14 -2.66
C THR A 146 2.82 -3.92 -1.53
N THR A 147 3.90 -4.63 -1.81
CA THR A 147 4.72 -5.28 -0.78
C THR A 147 5.39 -4.25 0.12
N ASP A 148 6.04 -3.23 -0.45
CA ASP A 148 6.64 -2.13 0.31
C ASP A 148 5.63 -1.44 1.24
N TYR A 149 4.40 -1.19 0.74
CA TYR A 149 3.31 -0.62 1.55
C TYR A 149 2.92 -1.57 2.69
N ASN A 150 2.68 -2.84 2.37
CA ASN A 150 2.24 -3.84 3.33
C ASN A 150 3.23 -4.05 4.47
N ASP A 151 4.53 -3.94 4.22
CA ASP A 151 5.54 -4.04 5.26
C ASP A 151 5.47 -2.85 6.21
N VAL A 152 5.33 -1.63 5.70
CA VAL A 152 5.12 -0.44 6.54
C VAL A 152 3.79 -0.51 7.30
N ALA A 153 2.72 -1.02 6.65
CA ALA A 153 1.41 -1.19 7.28
C ALA A 153 1.45 -2.16 8.47
N LYS A 154 2.19 -3.27 8.33
CA LYS A 154 2.42 -4.21 9.45
C LYS A 154 3.17 -3.55 10.61
N ASP A 155 4.23 -2.80 10.31
CA ASP A 155 5.02 -2.11 11.34
C ASP A 155 4.17 -1.04 12.04
N TYR A 156 3.36 -0.29 11.29
CA TYR A 156 2.44 0.70 11.83
C TYR A 156 1.38 0.05 12.73
N ASN A 157 0.68 -0.96 12.24
CA ASN A 157 -0.33 -1.69 13.03
C ASN A 157 0.29 -2.28 14.29
N PHE A 158 1.48 -2.89 14.18
CA PHE A 158 2.19 -3.41 15.34
C PHE A 158 2.53 -2.30 16.35
N ALA A 159 2.94 -1.13 15.88
CA ALA A 159 3.29 -0.01 16.76
C ALA A 159 2.08 0.54 17.53
N ILE A 160 0.90 0.61 16.89
CA ILE A 160 -0.32 1.14 17.53
C ILE A 160 -1.08 0.11 18.39
N GLU A 161 -0.87 -1.18 18.17
CA GLU A 161 -1.55 -2.27 18.91
C GLU A 161 -0.79 -2.72 20.15
N ASN A 162 0.49 -2.39 20.30
CA ASN A 162 1.33 -2.82 21.40
C ASN A 162 1.69 -1.66 22.34
N PHE A 163 1.72 -1.96 23.65
CA PHE A 163 2.12 -0.96 24.65
C PHE A 163 3.54 -0.41 24.39
N PRO A 164 3.74 0.91 24.48
CA PRO A 164 2.79 1.96 24.91
C PRO A 164 1.97 2.56 23.75
N GLY A 165 2.07 2.06 22.52
CA GLY A 165 1.38 2.59 21.35
C GLY A 165 -0.14 2.48 21.42
N ASP A 166 -0.69 1.38 21.97
CA ASP A 166 -2.12 1.18 22.18
C ASP A 166 -2.73 2.27 23.08
N PHE A 167 -2.01 2.64 24.12
CA PHE A 167 -2.39 3.75 25.01
C PHE A 167 -2.35 5.10 24.27
N LEU A 168 -1.29 5.36 23.47
CA LEU A 168 -1.16 6.57 22.71
C LEU A 168 -2.22 6.65 21.61
N SER A 169 -2.51 5.56 20.91
CA SER A 169 -3.52 5.47 19.88
C SER A 169 -4.92 5.83 20.40
N SER A 170 -5.24 5.41 21.64
CA SER A 170 -6.51 5.77 22.27
C SER A 170 -6.62 7.27 22.60
N ILE A 171 -5.49 7.97 22.77
CA ILE A 171 -5.44 9.42 23.06
C ILE A 171 -5.41 10.25 21.79
N PHE A 172 -4.60 9.86 20.81
CA PHE A 172 -4.33 10.64 19.59
C PHE A 172 -5.18 10.21 18.40
N GLY A 173 -5.94 9.10 18.51
CA GLY A 173 -6.88 8.64 17.50
C GLY A 173 -6.18 7.92 16.32
N HIS A 174 -5.06 7.24 16.57
CA HIS A 174 -4.45 6.39 15.55
C HIS A 174 -5.30 5.15 15.31
N GLU A 175 -5.65 4.89 14.06
CA GLU A 175 -6.43 3.74 13.63
C GLU A 175 -5.58 2.80 12.78
N GLY A 176 -5.86 1.50 12.86
CA GLY A 176 -5.19 0.48 12.06
C GLY A 176 -5.45 0.68 10.57
N THR A 177 -4.50 0.27 9.75
CA THR A 177 -4.62 0.32 8.30
C THR A 177 -4.73 -1.09 7.70
N GLU A 178 -5.43 -1.19 6.58
CA GLU A 178 -5.52 -2.42 5.79
C GLU A 178 -4.28 -2.61 4.92
N THR A 179 -4.10 -3.84 4.43
CA THR A 179 -3.01 -4.20 3.51
C THR A 179 -3.58 -4.50 2.12
N PHE A 180 -2.77 -4.25 1.07
CA PHE A 180 -3.10 -4.68 -0.29
C PHE A 180 -3.01 -6.20 -0.42
N GLN A 181 -3.88 -6.79 -1.23
CA GLN A 181 -3.72 -8.15 -1.68
C GLN A 181 -2.58 -8.20 -2.71
N ILE A 182 -1.66 -9.13 -2.52
CA ILE A 182 -0.57 -9.35 -3.47
C ILE A 182 -1.03 -10.41 -4.47
N VAL A 183 -1.01 -10.05 -5.75
CA VAL A 183 -1.31 -10.99 -6.84
C VAL A 183 -0.03 -11.73 -7.19
N ASP A 184 -0.07 -13.06 -7.14
CA ASP A 184 1.02 -13.89 -7.65
C ASP A 184 0.78 -14.13 -9.15
N TYR A 185 1.53 -13.43 -9.97
CA TYR A 185 1.43 -13.55 -11.43
C TYR A 185 2.18 -14.78 -11.98
N ASP A 186 3.04 -15.41 -11.18
CA ASP A 186 3.80 -16.60 -11.59
C ASP A 186 2.93 -17.87 -11.65
N ASP A 187 1.79 -17.88 -10.92
CA ASP A 187 0.83 -18.97 -10.92
C ASP A 187 -0.19 -18.90 -12.07
N ILE A 188 -0.18 -17.82 -12.87
CA ILE A 188 -1.07 -17.68 -14.04
C ILE A 188 -0.42 -18.38 -15.23
N THR A 189 -0.50 -19.70 -15.26
CA THR A 189 -0.19 -20.51 -16.45
C THR A 189 -1.33 -20.40 -17.47
N PHE A 190 -1.05 -19.76 -18.60
CA PHE A 190 -1.92 -19.69 -19.79
C PHE A 190 -1.87 -20.97 -20.62
#